data_221a9e05b5ef440405b64b4062a0939b
#
_entry.id   221a9e05b5ef440405b64b4062a0939b
#
_cell.length_a   1.000
_cell.length_b   1.000
_cell.length_c   1.000
_cell.angle_alpha   90.00
_cell.angle_beta   90.00
_cell.angle_gamma   90.00
#
_symmetry.space_group_name_H-M   'P 1'
#
loop_
_entity.id
_entity.type
_entity.pdbx_description
1 polymer ?
#
loop_
_entity_poly.entity_id
_entity_poly.type
_entity_poly.pdbx_seq_one_letter_code
_entity_poly.pdbx_strand_id
1 'polypeptide(L)'
;SPPEERVWLNREGENDYHGTEPSREGMARSPLSGLWIPEEDAARRPVSVMINNMKKALPQSGISQAEIIYETLAEGEITRLLAVFQTLDSEKIGPVRSARHYYLDFAFDHDALYVHYGGSPQAYNDVVVLKSPALNGLSYLDEIMCWRDPARMAIRGMYEHSVYTNGEKLRQAWDTVGYRYETDQPPMFAFSEKPVELT
;
A
#
# COMPACT_ATOMS: atom_id res chain seq x y z
N SER A 1 -21.39 28.47 15.67
CA SER A 1 -20.19 28.36 14.84
C SER A 1 -20.57 27.68 13.54
N PRO A 2 -20.15 28.15 12.37
CA PRO A 2 -20.40 27.46 11.13
C PRO A 2 -19.71 26.09 11.19
N PRO A 3 -20.25 25.03 10.56
CA PRO A 3 -19.61 23.75 10.48
C PRO A 3 -18.28 23.96 9.74
N GLU A 4 -17.19 23.54 10.36
CA GLU A 4 -15.87 23.60 9.76
C GLU A 4 -15.88 22.87 8.43
N GLU A 5 -15.41 23.53 7.39
CA GLU A 5 -15.31 22.99 6.06
C GLU A 5 -14.40 21.76 6.08
N ARG A 6 -15.00 20.61 5.85
CA ARG A 6 -14.25 19.38 5.60
C ARG A 6 -13.64 19.50 4.22
N VAL A 7 -12.33 19.51 4.16
CA VAL A 7 -11.61 19.49 2.90
C VAL A 7 -11.66 18.06 2.35
N TRP A 8 -12.34 17.87 1.25
CA TRP A 8 -12.39 16.63 0.52
C TRP A 8 -11.72 16.84 -0.84
N LEU A 9 -11.00 15.88 -1.34
CA LEU A 9 -10.73 15.85 -2.78
C LEU A 9 -12.08 15.73 -3.48
N ASN A 10 -12.36 16.65 -4.39
CA ASN A 10 -13.56 16.53 -5.19
C ASN A 10 -13.39 15.42 -6.22
N ARG A 11 -14.51 14.92 -6.78
CA ARG A 11 -14.51 13.86 -7.80
C ARG A 11 -13.84 14.26 -9.11
N GLU A 12 -13.43 15.51 -9.26
CA GLU A 12 -12.80 16.08 -10.45
C GLU A 12 -11.26 16.15 -10.29
N GLY A 13 -10.71 15.64 -9.18
CA GLY A 13 -9.26 15.57 -8.95
C GLY A 13 -8.62 16.89 -8.53
N GLU A 14 -9.41 17.93 -8.30
CA GLU A 14 -8.90 19.14 -7.69
C GLU A 14 -8.70 18.91 -6.19
N ASN A 15 -7.47 19.11 -5.78
CA ASN A 15 -7.08 19.02 -4.38
C ASN A 15 -7.51 20.31 -3.67
N ASP A 16 -8.69 20.31 -3.04
CA ASP A 16 -9.21 21.44 -2.23
C ASP A 16 -8.44 21.59 -0.90
N TYR A 17 -7.13 21.45 -0.98
CA TYR A 17 -6.27 21.71 0.16
C TYR A 17 -6.20 23.23 0.39
N HIS A 18 -6.97 23.75 1.34
CA HIS A 18 -6.96 25.16 1.76
C HIS A 18 -5.76 25.46 2.66
N GLY A 19 -4.57 25.02 2.26
CA GLY A 19 -3.33 25.40 2.90
C GLY A 19 -2.84 26.77 2.41
N THR A 20 -2.16 27.48 3.27
CA THR A 20 -1.53 28.79 2.95
C THR A 20 -0.22 28.62 2.18
N GLU A 21 0.28 27.40 2.02
CA GLU A 21 1.47 27.14 1.22
C GLU A 21 1.19 27.27 -0.28
N PRO A 22 2.09 27.95 -1.02
CA PRO A 22 1.96 28.05 -2.48
C PRO A 22 2.05 26.67 -3.12
N SER A 23 1.32 26.47 -4.22
CA SER A 23 1.45 25.28 -5.04
C SER A 23 2.91 25.10 -5.47
N ARG A 24 3.40 23.86 -5.47
CA ARG A 24 4.73 23.51 -5.94
C ARG A 24 4.59 22.93 -7.34
N GLU A 25 5.27 23.54 -8.33
CA GLU A 25 5.22 23.06 -9.71
C GLU A 25 5.60 21.57 -9.81
N GLY A 26 4.77 20.78 -10.49
CA GLY A 26 4.95 19.32 -10.65
C GLY A 26 4.72 18.49 -9.40
N MET A 27 4.17 19.08 -8.33
CA MET A 27 3.92 18.43 -7.06
C MET A 27 2.44 18.55 -6.67
N ALA A 28 1.93 17.52 -6.01
CA ALA A 28 0.61 17.51 -5.40
C ALA A 28 0.68 16.95 -3.96
N ARG A 29 -0.39 17.14 -3.20
CA ARG A 29 -0.46 16.54 -1.86
C ARG A 29 -0.82 15.06 -1.96
N SER A 30 -0.08 14.22 -1.23
CA SER A 30 -0.43 12.82 -1.11
C SER A 30 -1.82 12.65 -0.50
N PRO A 31 -2.70 11.85 -1.12
CA PRO A 31 -4.02 11.54 -0.54
C PRO A 31 -3.94 10.71 0.74
N LEU A 32 -2.79 10.13 1.06
CA LEU A 32 -2.58 9.29 2.23
C LEU A 32 -1.94 10.02 3.41
N SER A 33 -1.07 11.00 3.16
CA SER A 33 -0.28 11.68 4.21
C SER A 33 -0.39 13.20 4.19
N GLY A 34 -0.91 13.80 3.12
CA GLY A 34 -0.91 15.24 2.93
C GLY A 34 0.47 15.85 2.63
N LEU A 35 1.50 15.05 2.50
CA LEU A 35 2.84 15.50 2.14
C LEU A 35 2.96 15.82 0.65
N TRP A 36 3.88 16.72 0.28
CA TRP A 36 4.17 17.02 -1.11
C TRP A 36 4.91 15.85 -1.78
N ILE A 37 4.34 15.33 -2.87
CA ILE A 37 4.88 14.25 -3.69
C ILE A 37 4.75 14.64 -5.17
N PRO A 38 5.42 13.94 -6.12
CA PRO A 38 5.19 14.14 -7.54
C PRO A 38 3.71 14.01 -7.90
N GLU A 39 3.21 14.88 -8.76
CA GLU A 39 1.79 14.92 -9.17
C GLU A 39 1.34 13.59 -9.78
N GLU A 40 2.21 12.95 -10.58
CA GLU A 40 1.94 11.63 -11.16
C GLU A 40 1.74 10.53 -10.12
N ASP A 41 2.48 10.60 -9.01
CA ASP A 41 2.30 9.66 -7.89
C ASP A 41 1.02 9.96 -7.11
N ALA A 42 0.66 11.23 -6.94
CA ALA A 42 -0.57 11.61 -6.22
C ALA A 42 -1.84 11.17 -6.96
N ALA A 43 -1.82 11.19 -8.30
CA ALA A 43 -2.95 10.75 -9.13
C ALA A 43 -3.08 9.22 -9.24
N ARG A 44 -1.99 8.51 -8.92
CA ARG A 44 -1.95 7.06 -9.02
C ARG A 44 -2.68 6.39 -7.85
N ARG A 45 -3.25 5.21 -8.11
CA ARG A 45 -3.73 4.32 -7.05
C ARG A 45 -2.59 3.98 -6.11
N PRO A 46 -2.81 3.96 -4.80
CA PRO A 46 -1.80 3.47 -3.87
C PRO A 46 -1.58 1.96 -4.02
N VAL A 47 -0.45 1.49 -3.51
CA VAL A 47 -0.12 0.07 -3.46
C VAL A 47 -0.08 -0.37 -2.01
N SER A 48 -0.85 -1.41 -1.67
CA SER A 48 -0.88 -2.00 -0.35
C SER A 48 -0.17 -3.35 -0.35
N VAL A 49 0.86 -3.50 0.47
CA VAL A 49 1.73 -4.69 0.50
C VAL A 49 1.57 -5.44 1.81
N MET A 50 1.26 -6.74 1.71
CA MET A 50 1.22 -7.63 2.88
C MET A 50 2.63 -7.88 3.42
N ILE A 51 2.91 -7.46 4.64
CA ILE A 51 4.21 -7.56 5.29
C ILE A 51 4.17 -8.53 6.47
N ASN A 52 5.19 -9.37 6.54
CA ASN A 52 5.38 -10.31 7.63
C ASN A 52 5.81 -9.60 8.92
N ASN A 53 5.08 -9.81 10.02
CA ASN A 53 5.39 -9.22 11.32
C ASN A 53 5.82 -10.26 12.38
N MET A 54 6.16 -11.47 11.97
CA MET A 54 6.73 -12.44 12.90
C MET A 54 8.12 -12.02 13.35
N LYS A 55 8.49 -12.34 14.60
CA LYS A 55 9.81 -12.03 15.15
C LYS A 55 10.98 -12.46 14.25
N LYS A 56 10.87 -13.59 13.57
CA LYS A 56 11.87 -14.06 12.59
C LYS A 56 11.95 -13.21 11.33
N ALA A 57 10.89 -12.48 10.99
CA ALA A 57 10.86 -11.62 9.81
C ALA A 57 11.56 -10.28 10.03
N LEU A 58 11.83 -9.93 11.27
CA LEU A 58 12.49 -8.67 11.63
C LEU A 58 13.99 -8.68 11.28
N PRO A 59 14.58 -7.52 10.94
CA PRO A 59 13.87 -6.29 10.63
C PRO A 59 13.16 -6.38 9.26
N GLN A 60 12.02 -5.71 9.13
CA GLN A 60 11.39 -5.47 7.82
C GLN A 60 12.19 -4.43 7.04
N SER A 61 11.96 -4.41 5.72
CA SER A 61 12.55 -3.40 4.82
C SER A 61 11.44 -2.57 4.17
N GLY A 62 11.69 -1.29 3.95
CA GLY A 62 10.82 -0.38 3.21
C GLY A 62 9.57 0.10 3.94
N ILE A 63 9.22 -0.44 5.09
CA ILE A 63 7.98 -0.06 5.80
C ILE A 63 7.99 1.39 6.31
N SER A 64 9.15 1.97 6.54
CA SER A 64 9.28 3.39 6.92
C SER A 64 8.93 4.36 5.80
N GLN A 65 8.80 3.88 4.56
CA GLN A 65 8.38 4.65 3.40
C GLN A 65 6.88 4.47 3.10
N ALA A 66 6.21 3.55 3.81
CA ALA A 66 4.77 3.46 3.77
C ALA A 66 4.15 4.69 4.46
N GLU A 67 3.12 5.24 3.86
CA GLU A 67 2.41 6.39 4.41
C GLU A 67 1.37 5.97 5.44
N ILE A 68 0.85 4.74 5.31
CA ILE A 68 -0.08 4.13 6.27
C ILE A 68 0.33 2.68 6.53
N ILE A 69 0.20 2.25 7.77
CA ILE A 69 0.40 0.86 8.16
C ILE A 69 -0.81 0.40 8.97
N TYR A 70 -1.50 -0.62 8.48
CA TYR A 70 -2.54 -1.33 9.22
C TYR A 70 -1.93 -2.56 9.88
N GLU A 71 -2.12 -2.70 11.17
CA GLU A 71 -1.73 -3.90 11.92
C GLU A 71 -2.98 -4.57 12.48
N THR A 72 -3.16 -5.85 12.17
CA THR A 72 -4.25 -6.64 12.72
C THR A 72 -3.81 -8.07 13.01
N LEU A 73 -4.57 -8.74 13.87
CA LEU A 73 -4.32 -10.13 14.23
C LEU A 73 -4.46 -11.04 13.01
N ALA A 74 -3.52 -11.96 12.90
CA ALA A 74 -3.56 -13.10 12.00
C ALA A 74 -3.69 -14.40 12.82
N GLU A 75 -3.54 -15.54 12.18
CA GLU A 75 -3.62 -16.82 12.86
C GLU A 75 -2.46 -16.99 13.87
N GLY A 76 -2.70 -17.72 14.95
CA GLY A 76 -1.68 -18.09 15.93
C GLY A 76 -1.20 -16.93 16.81
N GLU A 77 -2.09 -16.00 17.11
CA GLU A 77 -1.81 -14.83 17.99
C GLU A 77 -0.69 -13.92 17.48
N ILE A 78 -0.36 -14.00 16.20
CA ILE A 78 0.60 -13.10 15.55
C ILE A 78 -0.14 -11.99 14.81
N THR A 79 0.52 -10.83 14.66
CA THR A 79 0.02 -9.77 13.81
C THR A 79 0.65 -9.85 12.42
N ARG A 80 0.00 -9.20 11.47
CA ARG A 80 0.53 -8.96 10.13
C ARG A 80 0.33 -7.50 9.78
N LEU A 81 1.16 -6.97 8.91
CA LEU A 81 1.03 -5.58 8.48
C LEU A 81 0.53 -5.51 7.04
N LEU A 82 -0.28 -4.50 6.76
CA LEU A 82 -0.54 -4.01 5.42
C LEU A 82 0.07 -2.62 5.32
N ALA A 83 1.14 -2.50 4.56
CA ALA A 83 1.83 -1.24 4.33
C ALA A 83 1.33 -0.60 3.04
N VAL A 84 0.81 0.64 3.12
CA VAL A 84 0.22 1.37 1.99
C VAL A 84 1.17 2.47 1.53
N PHE A 85 1.51 2.44 0.25
CA PHE A 85 2.47 3.33 -0.40
C PHE A 85 1.79 4.15 -1.49
N GLN A 86 1.91 5.46 -1.43
CA GLN A 86 1.55 6.34 -2.53
C GLN A 86 2.71 6.47 -3.52
N THR A 87 3.95 6.63 -3.02
CA THR A 87 5.15 6.59 -3.84
C THR A 87 5.74 5.18 -3.89
N LEU A 88 6.38 4.81 -4.99
CA LEU A 88 7.01 3.50 -5.18
C LEU A 88 8.52 3.62 -5.39
N ASP A 89 9.20 4.35 -4.49
CA ASP A 89 10.63 4.63 -4.58
C ASP A 89 11.48 3.67 -3.73
N SER A 90 10.83 2.77 -3.01
CA SER A 90 11.50 1.81 -2.13
C SER A 90 12.30 0.79 -2.94
N GLU A 91 13.59 0.68 -2.66
CA GLU A 91 14.48 -0.31 -3.28
C GLU A 91 14.25 -1.74 -2.77
N LYS A 92 13.67 -1.87 -1.57
CA LYS A 92 13.40 -3.16 -0.95
C LYS A 92 12.21 -3.06 0.00
N ILE A 93 11.16 -3.84 -0.24
CA ILE A 93 9.95 -3.92 0.58
C ILE A 93 9.72 -5.37 1.01
N GLY A 94 9.52 -5.59 2.29
CA GLY A 94 9.18 -6.93 2.79
C GLY A 94 9.78 -7.27 4.16
N PRO A 95 9.75 -8.56 4.56
CA PRO A 95 9.33 -9.73 3.75
C PRO A 95 7.84 -9.70 3.39
N VAL A 96 7.54 -9.93 2.11
CA VAL A 96 6.17 -9.99 1.62
C VAL A 96 5.51 -11.29 2.09
N ARG A 97 4.22 -11.22 2.45
CA ARG A 97 3.52 -12.34 3.05
C ARG A 97 2.15 -12.60 2.38
N SER A 98 1.53 -13.70 2.81
CA SER A 98 0.29 -14.20 2.23
C SER A 98 -0.91 -13.30 2.56
N ALA A 99 -1.81 -13.17 1.60
CA ALA A 99 -3.08 -12.49 1.75
C ALA A 99 -3.98 -13.11 2.82
N ARG A 100 -4.79 -12.26 3.44
CA ARG A 100 -5.94 -12.62 4.26
C ARG A 100 -7.13 -11.77 3.83
N HIS A 101 -8.30 -12.36 3.85
CA HIS A 101 -9.51 -11.74 3.29
C HIS A 101 -9.85 -10.40 3.95
N TYR A 102 -9.72 -10.28 5.26
CA TYR A 102 -10.03 -9.05 6.01
C TYR A 102 -9.09 -7.88 5.73
N TYR A 103 -7.93 -8.08 5.09
CA TYR A 103 -7.08 -6.99 4.61
C TYR A 103 -7.55 -6.39 3.29
N LEU A 104 -8.44 -7.09 2.57
CA LEU A 104 -9.03 -6.55 1.35
C LEU A 104 -9.88 -5.32 1.63
N ASP A 105 -10.56 -5.26 2.78
CA ASP A 105 -11.36 -4.10 3.17
C ASP A 105 -10.49 -2.84 3.25
N PHE A 106 -9.34 -2.92 3.91
CA PHE A 106 -8.39 -1.81 3.96
C PHE A 106 -7.82 -1.44 2.58
N ALA A 107 -7.57 -2.41 1.71
CA ALA A 107 -7.11 -2.14 0.36
C ALA A 107 -8.20 -1.44 -0.47
N PHE A 108 -9.46 -1.83 -0.31
CA PHE A 108 -10.61 -1.21 -0.98
C PHE A 108 -10.86 0.22 -0.52
N ASP A 109 -10.72 0.50 0.77
CA ASP A 109 -10.89 1.84 1.34
C ASP A 109 -9.98 2.88 0.66
N HIS A 110 -8.82 2.43 0.17
CA HIS A 110 -7.86 3.27 -0.56
C HIS A 110 -7.88 3.06 -2.06
N ASP A 111 -8.77 2.25 -2.62
CA ASP A 111 -8.70 1.79 -4.02
C ASP A 111 -7.30 1.23 -4.37
N ALA A 112 -6.62 0.63 -3.40
CA ALA A 112 -5.24 0.22 -3.54
C ALA A 112 -5.08 -1.07 -4.34
N LEU A 113 -3.96 -1.18 -5.08
CA LEU A 113 -3.49 -2.43 -5.63
C LEU A 113 -2.99 -3.33 -4.50
N TYR A 114 -3.60 -4.50 -4.34
CA TYR A 114 -3.30 -5.42 -3.23
C TYR A 114 -2.17 -6.40 -3.58
N VAL A 115 -1.02 -6.25 -2.93
CA VAL A 115 0.21 -7.02 -3.19
C VAL A 115 0.45 -8.06 -2.09
N HIS A 116 0.62 -9.31 -2.50
CA HIS A 116 0.82 -10.42 -1.57
C HIS A 116 1.63 -11.58 -2.19
N TYR A 117 2.11 -12.49 -1.36
CA TYR A 117 2.80 -13.70 -1.80
C TYR A 117 2.10 -14.92 -1.21
N GLY A 118 1.23 -15.57 -2.01
CA GLY A 118 0.32 -16.60 -1.54
C GLY A 118 -0.87 -16.04 -0.76
N GLY A 119 -1.75 -16.89 -0.27
CA GLY A 119 -2.95 -16.48 0.47
C GLY A 119 -3.67 -17.64 1.13
N SER A 120 -4.62 -17.33 2.01
CA SER A 120 -5.60 -18.31 2.49
C SER A 120 -6.61 -18.64 1.38
N PRO A 121 -7.23 -19.81 1.40
CA PRO A 121 -8.29 -20.16 0.42
C PRO A 121 -9.39 -19.11 0.35
N GLN A 122 -9.82 -18.58 1.49
CA GLN A 122 -10.82 -17.51 1.53
C GLN A 122 -10.32 -16.23 0.88
N ALA A 123 -9.06 -15.81 1.13
CA ALA A 123 -8.50 -14.62 0.48
C ALA A 123 -8.46 -14.75 -1.04
N TYR A 124 -8.09 -15.92 -1.56
CA TYR A 124 -8.14 -16.17 -3.01
C TYR A 124 -9.56 -16.10 -3.57
N ASN A 125 -10.53 -16.69 -2.87
CA ASN A 125 -11.93 -16.61 -3.27
C ASN A 125 -12.41 -15.15 -3.30
N ASP A 126 -12.14 -14.39 -2.25
CA ASP A 126 -12.63 -13.03 -2.11
C ASP A 126 -11.96 -12.06 -3.10
N VAL A 127 -10.68 -12.24 -3.41
CA VAL A 127 -10.01 -11.51 -4.51
C VAL A 127 -10.76 -11.69 -5.83
N VAL A 128 -11.20 -12.93 -6.15
CA VAL A 128 -11.91 -13.22 -7.39
C VAL A 128 -13.34 -12.69 -7.35
N VAL A 129 -14.09 -12.97 -6.28
CA VAL A 129 -15.50 -12.60 -6.14
C VAL A 129 -15.67 -11.09 -6.11
N LEU A 130 -14.82 -10.38 -5.40
CA LEU A 130 -14.85 -8.92 -5.26
C LEU A 130 -14.13 -8.21 -6.41
N LYS A 131 -13.52 -8.97 -7.34
CA LYS A 131 -12.71 -8.43 -8.45
C LYS A 131 -11.63 -7.46 -7.97
N SER A 132 -11.01 -7.78 -6.84
CA SER A 132 -9.96 -6.96 -6.26
C SER A 132 -8.75 -6.90 -7.20
N PRO A 133 -8.20 -5.72 -7.50
CA PRO A 133 -6.93 -5.61 -8.21
C PRO A 133 -5.81 -6.11 -7.30
N ALA A 134 -5.35 -7.34 -7.53
CA ALA A 134 -4.36 -8.00 -6.70
C ALA A 134 -3.19 -8.53 -7.52
N LEU A 135 -1.97 -8.35 -7.00
CA LEU A 135 -0.74 -8.94 -7.52
C LEU A 135 -0.27 -10.05 -6.56
N ASN A 136 -0.39 -11.27 -7.01
CA ASN A 136 0.07 -12.44 -6.25
C ASN A 136 1.45 -12.89 -6.73
N GLY A 137 2.49 -12.71 -5.92
CA GLY A 137 3.83 -13.18 -6.25
C GLY A 137 3.96 -14.71 -6.29
N LEU A 138 3.08 -15.46 -5.64
CA LEU A 138 3.03 -16.92 -5.77
C LEU A 138 2.17 -17.33 -6.98
N SER A 139 2.56 -16.85 -8.15
CA SER A 139 1.90 -17.09 -9.44
C SER A 139 2.93 -16.95 -10.56
N TYR A 140 2.47 -16.77 -11.81
CA TYR A 140 3.33 -16.41 -12.95
C TYR A 140 4.07 -15.07 -12.79
N LEU A 141 3.70 -14.26 -11.79
CA LEU A 141 4.36 -12.98 -11.49
C LEU A 141 5.60 -13.11 -10.58
N ASP A 142 5.95 -14.30 -10.08
CA ASP A 142 7.01 -14.49 -9.06
C ASP A 142 8.31 -13.78 -9.44
N GLU A 143 8.91 -14.14 -10.57
CA GLU A 143 10.20 -13.57 -11.01
C GLU A 143 10.07 -12.10 -11.45
N ILE A 144 8.88 -11.67 -11.87
CA ILE A 144 8.61 -10.29 -12.29
C ILE A 144 8.58 -9.37 -11.08
N MET A 145 7.78 -9.71 -10.06
CA MET A 145 7.51 -8.80 -8.94
C MET A 145 8.30 -9.09 -7.68
N CYS A 146 8.89 -10.27 -7.54
CA CYS A 146 9.53 -10.69 -6.29
C CYS A 146 10.93 -11.23 -6.51
N TRP A 147 11.67 -11.33 -5.43
CA TRP A 147 12.88 -12.17 -5.31
C TRP A 147 13.00 -12.71 -3.89
N ARG A 148 13.81 -13.75 -3.73
CA ARG A 148 14.18 -14.23 -2.41
C ARG A 148 15.55 -13.70 -2.02
N ASP A 149 15.64 -13.08 -0.84
CA ASP A 149 16.89 -12.56 -0.29
C ASP A 149 17.85 -13.72 0.04
N PRO A 150 19.01 -13.82 -0.63
CA PRO A 150 19.94 -14.94 -0.43
C PRO A 150 20.50 -15.00 0.99
N ALA A 151 20.69 -13.85 1.63
CA ALA A 151 21.22 -13.81 3.01
C ALA A 151 20.21 -14.42 3.99
N ARG A 152 18.93 -14.17 3.81
CA ARG A 152 17.89 -14.81 4.61
C ARG A 152 17.71 -16.29 4.27
N MET A 153 17.79 -16.65 3.00
CA MET A 153 17.70 -18.05 2.57
C MET A 153 18.81 -18.94 3.15
N ALA A 154 20.00 -18.37 3.36
CA ALA A 154 21.13 -19.08 3.97
C ALA A 154 20.90 -19.46 5.46
N ILE A 155 19.93 -18.84 6.11
CA ILE A 155 19.60 -19.09 7.51
C ILE A 155 18.51 -20.16 7.62
N ARG A 156 18.76 -21.24 8.34
CA ARG A 156 17.79 -22.33 8.54
C ARG A 156 16.46 -21.81 9.11
N GLY A 157 15.36 -22.12 8.43
CA GLY A 157 14.02 -21.73 8.87
C GLY A 157 13.63 -20.29 8.51
N MET A 158 14.41 -19.63 7.62
CA MET A 158 14.13 -18.27 7.14
C MET A 158 13.56 -18.23 5.73
N TYR A 159 13.39 -19.35 5.07
CA TYR A 159 12.88 -19.42 3.69
C TYR A 159 11.55 -18.67 3.50
N GLU A 160 10.60 -18.86 4.42
CA GLU A 160 9.29 -18.18 4.36
C GLU A 160 9.35 -16.66 4.68
N HIS A 161 10.50 -16.20 5.16
CA HIS A 161 10.75 -14.79 5.53
C HIS A 161 11.73 -14.11 4.56
N SER A 162 11.92 -14.67 3.37
CA SER A 162 12.94 -14.21 2.42
C SER A 162 12.39 -13.54 1.15
N VAL A 163 11.06 -13.43 1.00
CA VAL A 163 10.43 -12.83 -0.20
C VAL A 163 10.38 -11.33 -0.08
N TYR A 164 10.92 -10.64 -1.08
CA TYR A 164 10.93 -9.17 -1.16
C TYR A 164 10.45 -8.70 -2.53
N THR A 165 10.03 -7.44 -2.58
CA THR A 165 9.73 -6.69 -3.79
C THR A 165 10.34 -5.28 -3.70
N ASN A 166 10.18 -4.48 -4.73
CA ASN A 166 10.52 -3.06 -4.75
C ASN A 166 9.58 -2.29 -5.70
N GLY A 167 9.71 -0.96 -5.73
CA GLY A 167 8.85 -0.13 -6.55
C GLY A 167 8.92 -0.43 -8.04
N GLU A 168 10.12 -0.68 -8.58
CA GLU A 168 10.31 -1.03 -9.99
C GLU A 168 9.60 -2.34 -10.36
N LYS A 169 9.83 -3.39 -9.58
CA LYS A 169 9.21 -4.69 -9.79
C LYS A 169 7.69 -4.66 -9.67
N LEU A 170 7.17 -3.85 -8.76
CA LEU A 170 5.72 -3.66 -8.63
C LEU A 170 5.14 -2.96 -9.86
N ARG A 171 5.81 -1.94 -10.42
CA ARG A 171 5.40 -1.31 -11.68
C ARG A 171 5.41 -2.31 -12.83
N GLN A 172 6.46 -3.10 -12.98
CA GLN A 172 6.56 -4.15 -14.02
C GLN A 172 5.43 -5.18 -13.93
N ALA A 173 5.10 -5.64 -12.71
CA ALA A 173 4.01 -6.56 -12.50
C ALA A 173 2.64 -5.92 -12.78
N TRP A 174 2.46 -4.66 -12.41
CA TRP A 174 1.26 -3.90 -12.68
C TRP A 174 1.02 -3.76 -14.18
N ASP A 175 2.04 -3.35 -14.94
CA ASP A 175 2.02 -3.27 -16.40
C ASP A 175 1.68 -4.62 -17.04
N THR A 176 2.25 -5.70 -16.51
CA THR A 176 2.03 -7.06 -17.03
C THR A 176 0.56 -7.49 -16.90
N VAL A 177 -0.10 -7.12 -15.80
CA VAL A 177 -1.51 -7.47 -15.54
C VAL A 177 -2.47 -6.47 -16.20
N GLY A 178 -2.07 -5.21 -16.37
CA GLY A 178 -2.86 -4.17 -17.03
C GLY A 178 -4.01 -3.62 -16.18
N TYR A 179 -3.86 -3.60 -14.86
CA TYR A 179 -4.82 -2.91 -14.01
C TYR A 179 -4.75 -1.39 -14.20
N ARG A 180 -5.88 -0.72 -13.95
CA ARG A 180 -5.99 0.74 -13.97
C ARG A 180 -4.96 1.38 -13.03
N TYR A 181 -4.25 2.41 -13.52
CA TYR A 181 -3.23 3.15 -12.79
C TYR A 181 -3.81 4.22 -11.88
N GLU A 182 -4.73 5.02 -12.41
CA GLU A 182 -5.32 6.14 -11.69
C GLU A 182 -6.42 5.68 -10.73
N THR A 183 -6.58 6.40 -9.64
CA THR A 183 -7.73 6.23 -8.77
C THR A 183 -8.89 7.10 -9.24
N ASP A 184 -10.11 6.58 -9.10
CA ASP A 184 -11.36 7.31 -9.32
C ASP A 184 -12.14 7.50 -7.99
N GLN A 185 -11.53 7.13 -6.88
CA GLN A 185 -12.11 7.30 -5.56
C GLN A 185 -11.57 8.57 -4.88
N PRO A 186 -12.43 9.30 -4.14
CA PRO A 186 -11.95 10.41 -3.32
C PRO A 186 -11.05 9.89 -2.19
N PRO A 187 -10.06 10.67 -1.75
CA PRO A 187 -9.20 10.26 -0.65
C PRO A 187 -10.01 10.07 0.62
N MET A 188 -9.58 9.10 1.43
CA MET A 188 -10.20 8.80 2.71
C MET A 188 -9.94 9.89 3.76
N PHE A 189 -8.83 10.61 3.64
CA PHE A 189 -8.37 11.57 4.65
C PHE A 189 -8.45 13.00 4.16
N ALA A 190 -8.79 13.89 5.08
CA ALA A 190 -8.63 15.32 4.92
C ALA A 190 -7.48 15.82 5.80
N PHE A 191 -6.66 16.70 5.26
CA PHE A 191 -5.49 17.23 5.95
C PHE A 191 -5.65 18.73 6.21
N SER A 192 -5.11 19.21 7.36
CA SER A 192 -5.10 20.62 7.73
C SER A 192 -3.68 21.02 8.16
N GLU A 193 -3.24 22.20 7.72
CA GLU A 193 -1.99 22.80 8.21
C GLU A 193 -2.11 23.37 9.63
N LYS A 194 -3.33 23.64 10.07
CA LYS A 194 -3.60 24.13 11.41
C LYS A 194 -4.00 23.00 12.33
N PRO A 195 -3.55 23.02 13.59
CA PRO A 195 -4.08 22.09 14.58
C PRO A 195 -5.62 22.19 14.64
N VAL A 196 -6.29 21.06 14.57
CA VAL A 196 -7.73 20.96 14.73
C VAL A 196 -7.98 20.40 16.13
N GLU A 197 -8.76 21.11 16.96
CA GLU A 197 -9.19 20.55 18.24
C GLU A 197 -10.22 19.44 17.97
N LEU A 198 -9.90 18.26 18.44
CA LEU A 198 -10.83 17.14 18.40
C LEU A 198 -11.83 17.31 19.55
N THR A 199 -13.10 17.50 19.22
CA THR A 199 -14.23 17.57 20.16
C THR A 199 -14.82 16.20 20.39
#